data_d65599897fa2eff38b1091d004c5a9b1
#
_entry.id   d65599897fa2eff38b1091d004c5a9b1
#
_cell.length_a   1.000
_cell.length_b   1.000
_cell.length_c   1.000
_cell.angle_alpha   90.00
_cell.angle_beta   90.00
_cell.angle_gamma   90.00
#
_symmetry.space_group_name_H-M   'P 1'
#
loop_
_entity.id
_entity.type
_entity.pdbx_description
1 polymer ?
#
loop_
_entity_poly.entity_id
_entity_poly.type
_entity_poly.pdbx_seq_one_letter_code
_entity_poly.pdbx_strand_id
1 'polypeptide(L)'
;MIIIGANYHPGFQQIAFVDTETGDCGEQRLQHREEAEKFYRDLAAQGMKVREGMEASGHARWFERLLAELNIELWIGDAAEIRTKRVGKRKTDREDARLLLRLMLEDRFPQIWVASWENRDLRQLLWHRHRMVQARTRLMNQLQAVALNEGLRCKKKLWREQGREQLESFRLAPWASRRREDLLKLLDQLNPTIAELTQAIEQEAENCPEARRLMTHPGVGALTALAFVLIIGRAERFQCGKQIACYLGLVPLEDSSGERRRLGHITKQGNALLRFLLVEAAQVTVRTIPQWRSKYFHLAMRRGRKIAKVAMARKLAVRLFWMMRQEWNYEQVQKFGSHVGQPENRHGVQENTELLTGASRSS
;
A
#
# COMPACT_ATOMS: atom_id res chain seq x y z
N MET A 1 12.39 19.92 -27.25
CA MET A 1 12.16 19.10 -26.04
C MET A 1 12.20 17.62 -26.41
N ILE A 2 13.02 16.83 -25.71
CA ILE A 2 13.11 15.38 -25.98
C ILE A 2 12.11 14.62 -25.12
N ILE A 3 11.30 13.76 -25.74
CA ILE A 3 10.41 12.83 -25.05
C ILE A 3 10.93 11.41 -25.27
N ILE A 4 11.10 10.65 -24.19
CA ILE A 4 11.69 9.30 -24.19
C ILE A 4 10.69 8.31 -23.59
N GLY A 5 10.41 7.23 -24.30
CA GLY A 5 9.72 6.07 -23.76
C GLY A 5 10.74 4.97 -23.44
N ALA A 6 10.87 4.59 -22.17
CA ALA A 6 11.86 3.62 -21.71
C ALA A 6 11.23 2.31 -21.23
N ASN A 7 11.53 1.21 -21.91
CA ASN A 7 11.28 -0.13 -21.41
C ASN A 7 12.46 -0.59 -20.53
N TYR A 8 12.28 -0.43 -19.21
CA TYR A 8 13.34 -0.64 -18.21
C TYR A 8 13.45 -2.10 -17.77
N HIS A 9 14.66 -2.65 -17.85
CA HIS A 9 15.06 -3.94 -17.30
C HIS A 9 16.20 -3.78 -16.28
N PRO A 10 16.46 -4.74 -15.38
CA PRO A 10 17.54 -4.60 -14.39
C PRO A 10 18.95 -4.40 -14.96
N GLY A 11 19.24 -4.97 -16.13
CA GLY A 11 20.58 -4.92 -16.77
C GLY A 11 20.70 -3.94 -17.94
N PHE A 12 19.60 -3.48 -18.48
CA PHE A 12 19.57 -2.56 -19.62
C PHE A 12 18.22 -1.86 -19.72
N GLN A 13 18.14 -0.88 -20.60
CA GLN A 13 16.87 -0.31 -21.01
C GLN A 13 16.83 -0.17 -22.54
N GLN A 14 15.66 -0.40 -23.11
CA GLN A 14 15.37 -0.08 -24.51
C GLN A 14 14.62 1.24 -24.55
N ILE A 15 15.15 2.24 -25.22
CA ILE A 15 14.51 3.55 -25.36
C ILE A 15 14.03 3.77 -26.78
N ALA A 16 12.96 4.55 -26.91
CA ALA A 16 12.53 5.20 -28.14
C ALA A 16 12.31 6.68 -27.81
N PHE A 17 12.80 7.59 -28.62
CA PHE A 17 12.74 9.02 -28.33
C PHE A 17 12.37 9.84 -29.56
N VAL A 18 11.90 11.05 -29.32
CA VAL A 18 11.65 12.06 -30.33
C VAL A 18 12.01 13.44 -29.80
N ASP A 19 12.66 14.24 -30.61
CA ASP A 19 12.74 15.68 -30.36
C ASP A 19 11.52 16.36 -30.97
N THR A 20 10.71 17.01 -30.14
CA THR A 20 9.48 17.68 -30.58
C THR A 20 9.72 18.96 -31.36
N GLU A 21 10.95 19.49 -31.41
CA GLU A 21 11.32 20.71 -32.14
C GLU A 21 11.84 20.39 -33.52
N THR A 22 12.71 19.39 -33.65
CA THR A 22 13.30 19.00 -34.95
C THR A 22 12.52 17.90 -35.65
N GLY A 23 11.75 17.10 -34.90
CA GLY A 23 11.08 15.90 -35.40
C GLY A 23 12.01 14.68 -35.48
N ASP A 24 13.28 14.82 -35.09
CA ASP A 24 14.21 13.69 -35.07
C ASP A 24 13.78 12.62 -34.11
N CYS A 25 13.76 11.38 -34.57
CA CYS A 25 13.37 10.23 -33.73
C CYS A 25 14.45 9.14 -33.81
N GLY A 26 14.57 8.38 -32.74
CA GLY A 26 15.54 7.30 -32.67
C GLY A 26 15.19 6.24 -31.63
N GLU A 27 15.94 5.16 -31.69
CA GLU A 27 15.86 4.05 -30.78
C GLU A 27 17.24 3.60 -30.37
N GLN A 28 17.41 3.26 -29.11
CA GLN A 28 18.69 2.78 -28.62
C GLN A 28 18.48 1.78 -27.48
N ARG A 29 19.40 0.82 -27.38
CA ARG A 29 19.52 -0.05 -26.22
C ARG A 29 20.72 0.42 -25.40
N LEU A 30 20.49 0.72 -24.13
CA LEU A 30 21.50 1.24 -23.22
C LEU A 30 21.77 0.20 -22.13
N GLN A 31 23.00 -0.22 -21.99
CA GLN A 31 23.40 -1.10 -20.89
C GLN A 31 23.48 -0.33 -19.56
N HIS A 32 23.06 -0.96 -18.47
CA HIS A 32 23.19 -0.39 -17.16
C HIS A 32 24.57 -0.73 -16.55
N ARG A 33 25.24 0.18 -15.85
CA ARG A 33 24.83 1.59 -15.62
C ARG A 33 25.50 2.56 -16.59
N GLU A 34 26.68 2.20 -17.07
CA GLU A 34 27.62 3.12 -17.72
C GLU A 34 27.03 3.80 -18.97
N GLU A 35 26.49 3.03 -19.91
CA GLU A 35 25.95 3.61 -21.15
C GLU A 35 24.70 4.46 -20.86
N ALA A 36 23.80 3.97 -19.99
CA ALA A 36 22.60 4.71 -19.63
C ALA A 36 22.95 6.03 -18.93
N GLU A 37 23.84 5.98 -17.92
CA GLU A 37 24.26 7.16 -17.19
C GLU A 37 24.93 8.19 -18.11
N LYS A 38 25.82 7.75 -19.00
CA LYS A 38 26.47 8.62 -19.98
C LYS A 38 25.45 9.30 -20.89
N PHE A 39 24.51 8.53 -21.46
CA PHE A 39 23.48 9.05 -22.36
C PHE A 39 22.67 10.17 -21.71
N TYR A 40 22.15 9.99 -20.49
CA TYR A 40 21.35 11.00 -19.84
C TYR A 40 22.16 12.20 -19.35
N ARG A 41 23.43 12.01 -18.95
CA ARG A 41 24.33 13.12 -18.62
C ARG A 41 24.67 13.96 -19.84
N ASP A 42 24.89 13.33 -20.98
CA ASP A 42 25.17 14.03 -22.26
C ASP A 42 23.95 14.86 -22.69
N LEU A 43 22.72 14.32 -22.54
CA LEU A 43 21.49 15.09 -22.82
C LEU A 43 21.32 16.28 -21.87
N ALA A 44 21.57 16.10 -20.58
CA ALA A 44 21.48 17.17 -19.60
C ALA A 44 22.55 18.25 -19.83
N ALA A 45 23.78 17.87 -20.22
CA ALA A 45 24.86 18.79 -20.53
C ALA A 45 24.56 19.68 -21.76
N GLN A 46 23.75 19.21 -22.70
CA GLN A 46 23.28 19.97 -23.84
C GLN A 46 22.17 21.00 -23.50
N GLY A 47 21.74 21.06 -22.23
CA GLY A 47 20.67 21.95 -21.79
C GLY A 47 19.28 21.59 -22.35
N MET A 48 19.13 20.39 -22.90
CA MET A 48 17.87 19.92 -23.47
C MET A 48 16.83 19.65 -22.39
N LYS A 49 15.63 20.13 -22.61
CA LYS A 49 14.49 19.75 -21.74
C LYS A 49 14.06 18.33 -22.09
N VAL A 50 14.16 17.43 -21.13
CA VAL A 50 13.89 16.00 -21.33
C VAL A 50 12.74 15.55 -20.45
N ARG A 51 11.83 14.74 -21.01
CA ARG A 51 10.78 14.04 -20.29
C ARG A 51 10.86 12.55 -20.60
N GLU A 52 10.87 11.73 -19.58
CA GLU A 52 10.92 10.28 -19.71
C GLU A 52 9.70 9.59 -19.14
N GLY A 53 9.19 8.58 -19.85
CA GLY A 53 8.10 7.72 -19.41
C GLY A 53 8.56 6.27 -19.32
N MET A 54 8.34 5.65 -18.17
CA MET A 54 8.59 4.22 -17.98
C MET A 54 7.44 3.51 -17.24
N GLU A 55 7.36 2.19 -17.42
CA GLU A 55 6.47 1.35 -16.64
C GLU A 55 6.96 1.25 -15.19
N ALA A 56 6.02 1.18 -14.21
CA ALA A 56 6.37 1.02 -12.81
C ALA A 56 7.22 -0.23 -12.58
N SER A 57 8.45 -0.04 -12.08
CA SER A 57 9.42 -1.10 -11.80
C SER A 57 9.90 -1.06 -10.36
N GLY A 58 10.01 -2.24 -9.72
CA GLY A 58 10.57 -2.37 -8.37
C GLY A 58 12.09 -2.20 -8.27
N HIS A 59 12.79 -2.15 -9.40
CA HIS A 59 14.26 -2.19 -9.46
C HIS A 59 14.89 -0.92 -10.06
N ALA A 60 14.10 0.10 -10.40
CA ALA A 60 14.56 1.30 -11.09
C ALA A 60 15.06 2.43 -10.18
N ARG A 61 15.21 2.24 -8.88
CA ARG A 61 15.51 3.33 -7.93
C ARG A 61 16.80 4.10 -8.23
N TRP A 62 17.83 3.43 -8.70
CA TRP A 62 19.07 4.10 -9.06
C TRP A 62 18.86 5.03 -10.25
N PHE A 63 18.07 4.58 -11.20
CA PHE A 63 17.74 5.33 -12.42
C PHE A 63 16.83 6.53 -12.11
N GLU A 64 15.79 6.32 -11.28
CA GLU A 64 14.95 7.42 -10.79
C GLU A 64 15.79 8.52 -10.10
N ARG A 65 16.83 8.14 -9.32
CA ARG A 65 17.75 9.10 -8.68
C ARG A 65 18.61 9.84 -9.70
N LEU A 66 19.14 9.13 -10.70
CA LEU A 66 19.91 9.74 -11.77
C LEU A 66 19.09 10.79 -12.51
N LEU A 67 17.86 10.47 -12.89
CA LEU A 67 16.99 11.43 -13.58
C LEU A 67 16.65 12.63 -12.70
N ALA A 68 16.39 12.40 -11.41
CA ALA A 68 16.16 13.49 -10.45
C ALA A 68 17.38 14.39 -10.25
N GLU A 69 18.60 13.83 -10.19
CA GLU A 69 19.87 14.56 -10.14
C GLU A 69 20.08 15.44 -11.37
N LEU A 70 19.68 14.94 -12.53
CA LEU A 70 19.80 15.63 -13.81
C LEU A 70 18.63 16.57 -14.12
N ASN A 71 17.66 16.73 -13.22
CA ASN A 71 16.42 17.49 -13.41
C ASN A 71 15.60 17.05 -14.62
N ILE A 72 15.66 15.76 -14.97
CA ILE A 72 14.84 15.15 -16.02
C ILE A 72 13.48 14.77 -15.44
N GLU A 73 12.41 15.20 -16.13
CA GLU A 73 11.04 14.89 -15.72
C GLU A 73 10.73 13.41 -15.98
N LEU A 74 10.38 12.66 -14.92
CA LEU A 74 10.06 11.24 -15.01
C LEU A 74 8.58 10.97 -14.79
N TRP A 75 7.94 10.32 -15.74
CA TRP A 75 6.59 9.79 -15.64
C TRP A 75 6.63 8.28 -15.42
N ILE A 76 6.02 7.80 -14.33
CA ILE A 76 5.89 6.36 -14.07
C ILE A 76 4.46 5.96 -14.35
N GLY A 77 4.27 4.95 -15.21
CA GLY A 77 2.96 4.50 -15.67
C GLY A 77 2.48 3.21 -15.02
N ASP A 78 1.15 3.03 -14.97
CA ASP A 78 0.52 1.79 -14.51
C ASP A 78 0.76 0.65 -15.50
N ALA A 79 1.51 -0.36 -15.09
CA ALA A 79 1.86 -1.53 -15.89
C ALA A 79 0.64 -2.29 -16.42
N ALA A 80 -0.43 -2.39 -15.65
CA ALA A 80 -1.63 -3.10 -16.05
C ALA A 80 -2.39 -2.32 -17.12
N GLU A 81 -2.50 -1.00 -16.95
CA GLU A 81 -3.17 -0.13 -17.92
C GLU A 81 -2.38 0.00 -19.23
N ILE A 82 -1.05 0.16 -19.16
CA ILE A 82 -0.18 0.18 -20.34
C ILE A 82 -0.37 -1.10 -21.18
N ARG A 83 -0.43 -2.25 -20.50
CA ARG A 83 -0.64 -3.53 -21.18
C ARG A 83 -1.95 -3.59 -21.97
N THR A 84 -3.03 -2.98 -21.48
CA THR A 84 -4.32 -2.96 -22.19
C THR A 84 -4.30 -2.09 -23.44
N LYS A 85 -3.36 -1.14 -23.53
CA LYS A 85 -3.22 -0.22 -24.68
C LYS A 85 -2.32 -0.76 -25.79
N ARG A 86 -1.77 -1.95 -25.61
CA ARG A 86 -0.97 -2.61 -26.64
C ARG A 86 -1.85 -3.09 -27.79
N VAL A 87 -1.50 -2.68 -28.99
CA VAL A 87 -2.13 -3.13 -30.24
C VAL A 87 -1.23 -4.19 -30.87
N GLY A 88 -1.73 -5.41 -31.04
CA GLY A 88 -1.00 -6.50 -31.67
C GLY A 88 -0.44 -7.55 -30.71
N LYS A 89 -0.05 -8.72 -31.29
CA LYS A 89 0.42 -9.89 -30.52
C LYS A 89 1.95 -9.92 -30.32
N ARG A 90 2.72 -9.11 -31.06
CA ARG A 90 4.18 -9.09 -30.94
C ARG A 90 4.59 -8.32 -29.69
N LYS A 91 5.40 -8.96 -28.86
CA LYS A 91 6.00 -8.36 -27.67
C LYS A 91 7.51 -8.34 -27.87
N THR A 92 8.07 -7.14 -28.08
CA THR A 92 9.51 -6.90 -28.08
C THR A 92 9.79 -5.66 -27.25
N ASP A 93 10.99 -5.56 -26.71
CA ASP A 93 11.39 -4.40 -25.90
C ASP A 93 11.30 -3.08 -26.70
N ARG A 94 11.58 -3.14 -28.01
CA ARG A 94 11.42 -2.00 -28.92
C ARG A 94 9.98 -1.54 -29.03
N GLU A 95 9.05 -2.48 -29.25
CA GLU A 95 7.62 -2.14 -29.33
C GLU A 95 7.07 -1.61 -28.01
N ASP A 96 7.58 -2.10 -26.88
CA ASP A 96 7.20 -1.60 -25.57
C ASP A 96 7.72 -0.16 -25.36
N ALA A 97 8.95 0.15 -25.74
CA ALA A 97 9.50 1.52 -25.69
C ALA A 97 8.72 2.49 -26.61
N ARG A 98 8.42 2.07 -27.84
CA ARG A 98 7.59 2.84 -28.79
C ARG A 98 6.18 3.09 -28.27
N LEU A 99 5.58 2.08 -27.64
CA LEU A 99 4.25 2.23 -27.03
C LEU A 99 4.26 3.30 -25.94
N LEU A 100 5.25 3.28 -25.05
CA LEU A 100 5.40 4.28 -24.00
C LEU A 100 5.57 5.69 -24.60
N LEU A 101 6.46 5.85 -25.57
CA LEU A 101 6.67 7.12 -26.27
C LEU A 101 5.35 7.62 -26.90
N ARG A 102 4.66 6.76 -27.66
CA ARG A 102 3.39 7.11 -28.30
C ARG A 102 2.33 7.55 -27.28
N LEU A 103 2.19 6.84 -26.14
CA LEU A 103 1.23 7.20 -25.10
C LEU A 103 1.55 8.57 -24.49
N MET A 104 2.82 8.94 -24.38
CA MET A 104 3.24 10.26 -23.90
C MET A 104 2.93 11.36 -24.92
N LEU A 105 3.17 11.12 -26.20
CA LEU A 105 2.87 12.08 -27.28
C LEU A 105 1.37 12.31 -27.47
N GLU A 106 0.56 11.26 -27.27
CA GLU A 106 -0.90 11.32 -27.36
C GLU A 106 -1.57 11.87 -26.09
N ASP A 107 -0.81 12.26 -25.06
CA ASP A 107 -1.30 12.63 -23.71
C ASP A 107 -2.23 11.57 -23.07
N ARG A 108 -1.93 10.30 -23.35
CA ARG A 108 -2.68 9.12 -22.88
C ARG A 108 -1.87 8.22 -21.96
N PHE A 109 -0.72 8.71 -21.51
CA PHE A 109 0.15 7.95 -20.61
C PHE A 109 -0.53 7.79 -19.25
N PRO A 110 -0.71 6.54 -18.77
CA PRO A 110 -1.43 6.29 -17.53
C PRO A 110 -0.51 6.53 -16.31
N GLN A 111 -0.22 7.79 -16.05
CA GLN A 111 0.69 8.20 -14.99
C GLN A 111 0.14 7.86 -13.61
N ILE A 112 0.96 7.20 -12.79
CA ILE A 112 0.63 6.91 -11.40
C ILE A 112 1.22 7.96 -10.46
N TRP A 113 0.61 8.07 -9.29
CA TRP A 113 1.20 8.84 -8.21
C TRP A 113 2.41 8.10 -7.63
N VAL A 114 3.53 8.79 -7.54
CA VAL A 114 4.78 8.29 -6.99
C VAL A 114 5.01 8.92 -5.62
N ALA A 115 5.25 8.09 -4.63
CA ALA A 115 5.57 8.56 -3.27
C ALA A 115 6.97 9.19 -3.23
N SER A 116 7.19 10.16 -2.34
CA SER A 116 8.52 10.72 -2.07
C SER A 116 9.51 9.67 -1.60
N TRP A 117 10.79 9.99 -1.63
CA TRP A 117 11.86 9.07 -1.18
C TRP A 117 11.69 8.72 0.29
N GLU A 118 11.40 9.68 1.14
CA GLU A 118 11.17 9.52 2.58
C GLU A 118 9.96 8.61 2.84
N ASN A 119 8.86 8.85 2.12
CA ASN A 119 7.67 8.00 2.23
C ASN A 119 7.98 6.55 1.83
N ARG A 120 8.75 6.36 0.75
CA ARG A 120 9.15 5.02 0.29
C ARG A 120 10.07 4.32 1.29
N ASP A 121 10.95 5.06 1.96
CA ASP A 121 11.83 4.52 2.99
C ASP A 121 11.05 4.09 4.23
N LEU A 122 10.16 4.92 4.73
CA LEU A 122 9.26 4.56 5.83
C LEU A 122 8.36 3.35 5.48
N ARG A 123 7.96 3.19 4.22
CA ARG A 123 7.29 1.96 3.79
C ARG A 123 8.20 0.73 3.90
N GLN A 124 9.53 0.85 3.67
CA GLN A 124 10.45 -0.27 3.89
C GLN A 124 10.49 -0.68 5.36
N LEU A 125 10.51 0.29 6.29
CA LEU A 125 10.42 0.02 7.72
C LEU A 125 9.16 -0.79 8.07
N LEU A 126 7.99 -0.38 7.57
CA LEU A 126 6.73 -1.10 7.78
C LEU A 126 6.77 -2.53 7.23
N TRP A 127 7.27 -2.72 6.00
CA TRP A 127 7.37 -4.01 5.37
C TRP A 127 8.40 -4.92 6.04
N HIS A 128 9.54 -4.38 6.42
CA HIS A 128 10.58 -5.12 7.12
C HIS A 128 10.05 -5.66 8.45
N ARG A 129 9.48 -4.80 9.28
CA ARG A 129 8.85 -5.22 10.54
C ARG A 129 7.78 -6.29 10.31
N HIS A 130 6.92 -6.13 9.29
CA HIS A 130 5.88 -7.11 8.97
C HIS A 130 6.48 -8.47 8.59
N ARG A 131 7.53 -8.51 7.78
CA ARG A 131 8.24 -9.74 7.39
C ARG A 131 8.90 -10.42 8.58
N MET A 132 9.50 -9.66 9.51
CA MET A 132 10.07 -10.22 10.74
C MET A 132 8.99 -10.87 11.61
N VAL A 133 7.81 -10.26 11.74
CA VAL A 133 6.66 -10.86 12.44
C VAL A 133 6.16 -12.13 11.74
N GLN A 134 6.14 -12.16 10.42
CA GLN A 134 5.78 -13.37 9.68
C GLN A 134 6.82 -14.50 9.89
N ALA A 135 8.12 -14.17 9.88
CA ALA A 135 9.19 -15.13 10.18
C ALA A 135 9.04 -15.68 11.61
N ARG A 136 8.85 -14.81 12.61
CA ARG A 136 8.54 -15.21 13.97
C ARG A 136 7.37 -16.18 14.05
N THR A 137 6.27 -15.88 13.38
CA THR A 137 5.08 -16.74 13.38
C THR A 137 5.38 -18.13 12.78
N ARG A 138 6.21 -18.20 11.74
CA ARG A 138 6.65 -19.49 11.15
C ARG A 138 7.47 -20.31 12.14
N LEU A 139 8.41 -19.68 12.86
CA LEU A 139 9.21 -20.36 13.90
C LEU A 139 8.31 -20.88 15.03
N MET A 140 7.36 -20.07 15.50
CA MET A 140 6.40 -20.44 16.52
C MET A 140 5.53 -21.63 16.10
N ASN A 141 5.07 -21.68 14.84
CA ASN A 141 4.30 -22.79 14.31
C ASN A 141 5.17 -24.05 14.20
N GLN A 142 6.46 -23.96 13.86
CA GLN A 142 7.36 -25.10 13.82
C GLN A 142 7.63 -25.65 15.24
N LEU A 143 7.82 -24.80 16.24
CA LEU A 143 7.95 -25.22 17.64
C LEU A 143 6.66 -25.91 18.12
N GLN A 144 5.50 -25.35 17.76
CA GLN A 144 4.22 -25.98 18.05
C GLN A 144 4.11 -27.39 17.43
N ALA A 145 4.59 -27.56 16.19
CA ALA A 145 4.59 -28.87 15.52
C ALA A 145 5.52 -29.88 16.22
N VAL A 146 6.71 -29.46 16.70
CA VAL A 146 7.59 -30.30 17.51
C VAL A 146 6.86 -30.80 18.76
N ALA A 147 6.20 -29.90 19.51
CA ALA A 147 5.47 -30.26 20.72
C ALA A 147 4.29 -31.19 20.46
N LEU A 148 3.53 -30.95 19.38
CA LEU A 148 2.39 -31.80 19.01
C LEU A 148 2.81 -33.20 18.61
N ASN A 149 3.95 -33.38 17.95
CA ASN A 149 4.49 -34.71 17.60
C ASN A 149 4.83 -35.55 18.83
N GLU A 150 5.25 -34.88 19.92
CA GLU A 150 5.51 -35.54 21.21
C GLU A 150 4.27 -35.63 22.11
N GLY A 151 3.08 -35.45 21.53
CA GLY A 151 1.81 -35.55 22.26
C GLY A 151 1.48 -34.37 23.19
N LEU A 152 2.31 -33.31 23.18
CA LEU A 152 2.08 -32.14 24.03
C LEU A 152 0.98 -31.23 23.47
N ARG A 153 -0.17 -31.25 24.09
CA ARG A 153 -1.27 -30.32 23.82
C ARG A 153 -1.19 -29.08 24.72
N CYS A 154 -0.29 -28.15 24.39
CA CYS A 154 -0.19 -26.92 25.15
C CYS A 154 -1.32 -25.95 24.81
N LYS A 155 -2.14 -25.59 25.79
CA LYS A 155 -3.12 -24.50 25.67
C LYS A 155 -2.45 -23.12 25.82
N LYS A 156 -1.26 -23.06 26.38
CA LYS A 156 -0.45 -21.85 26.58
C LYS A 156 0.61 -21.70 25.50
N LYS A 157 1.12 -20.49 25.34
CA LYS A 157 2.15 -20.19 24.33
C LYS A 157 3.47 -20.84 24.72
N LEU A 158 3.94 -21.80 23.93
CA LEU A 158 5.16 -22.58 24.13
C LEU A 158 6.45 -21.73 24.18
N TRP A 159 6.42 -20.53 23.63
CA TRP A 159 7.55 -19.58 23.59
C TRP A 159 7.58 -18.58 24.74
N ARG A 160 6.69 -18.70 25.71
CA ARG A 160 6.76 -18.00 26.99
C ARG A 160 7.46 -18.90 28.01
N GLU A 161 8.00 -18.29 29.05
CA GLU A 161 8.84 -18.92 30.06
C GLU A 161 8.38 -20.33 30.44
N GLN A 162 7.22 -20.51 31.03
CA GLN A 162 6.67 -21.83 31.41
C GLN A 162 6.48 -22.81 30.23
N GLY A 163 6.11 -22.31 29.05
CA GLY A 163 5.95 -23.17 27.87
C GLY A 163 7.30 -23.58 27.29
N ARG A 164 8.30 -22.71 27.40
CA ARG A 164 9.67 -22.96 26.98
C ARG A 164 10.34 -24.03 27.84
N GLU A 165 10.26 -23.88 29.18
CA GLU A 165 10.77 -24.89 30.13
C GLU A 165 10.17 -26.28 29.83
N GLN A 166 8.86 -26.34 29.61
CA GLN A 166 8.19 -27.56 29.23
C GLN A 166 8.70 -28.11 27.90
N LEU A 167 8.90 -27.25 26.88
CA LEU A 167 9.42 -27.66 25.57
C LEU A 167 10.86 -28.15 25.65
N GLU A 168 11.70 -27.56 26.51
CA GLU A 168 13.09 -27.89 26.74
C GLU A 168 13.25 -29.20 27.54
N SER A 169 12.29 -29.54 28.41
CA SER A 169 12.29 -30.77 29.20
C SER A 169 12.05 -32.05 28.38
N PHE A 170 11.58 -31.94 27.12
CA PHE A 170 11.35 -33.11 26.28
C PHE A 170 12.63 -33.81 25.87
N ARG A 171 12.68 -35.11 26.04
CA ARG A 171 13.70 -35.98 25.46
C ARG A 171 13.37 -36.25 23.99
N LEU A 172 14.00 -35.52 23.11
CA LEU A 172 13.84 -35.65 21.66
C LEU A 172 15.00 -36.46 21.08
N ALA A 173 14.78 -37.05 19.90
CA ALA A 173 15.86 -37.60 19.08
C ALA A 173 16.89 -36.49 18.72
N PRO A 174 18.18 -36.81 18.48
CA PRO A 174 19.23 -35.79 18.37
C PRO A 174 18.93 -34.64 17.40
N TRP A 175 18.44 -34.96 16.20
CA TRP A 175 18.11 -33.90 15.22
C TRP A 175 16.84 -33.13 15.52
N ALA A 176 15.88 -33.71 16.20
CA ALA A 176 14.69 -33.02 16.68
C ALA A 176 15.04 -32.08 17.84
N SER A 177 15.95 -32.51 18.74
CA SER A 177 16.49 -31.64 19.81
C SER A 177 17.24 -30.45 19.20
N ARG A 178 18.16 -30.70 18.27
CA ARG A 178 18.88 -29.66 17.55
C ARG A 178 17.95 -28.65 16.87
N ARG A 179 16.92 -29.15 16.16
CA ARG A 179 15.91 -28.31 15.52
C ARG A 179 15.18 -27.42 16.52
N ARG A 180 14.75 -27.94 17.67
CA ARG A 180 14.11 -27.17 18.74
C ARG A 180 15.02 -26.05 19.21
N GLU A 181 16.28 -26.34 19.52
CA GLU A 181 17.27 -25.39 20.01
C GLU A 181 17.52 -24.27 19.00
N ASP A 182 17.72 -24.60 17.72
CA ASP A 182 17.94 -23.63 16.65
C ASP A 182 16.71 -22.71 16.47
N LEU A 183 15.49 -23.28 16.52
CA LEU A 183 14.26 -22.48 16.42
C LEU A 183 14.06 -21.54 17.61
N LEU A 184 14.37 -21.96 18.83
CA LEU A 184 14.31 -21.09 20.01
C LEU A 184 15.34 -19.98 19.93
N LYS A 185 16.57 -20.29 19.54
CA LYS A 185 17.64 -19.28 19.34
C LYS A 185 17.26 -18.23 18.30
N LEU A 186 16.71 -18.66 17.16
CA LEU A 186 16.22 -17.73 16.11
C LEU A 186 15.07 -16.86 16.63
N LEU A 187 14.16 -17.42 17.45
CA LEU A 187 13.06 -16.67 18.04
C LEU A 187 13.58 -15.58 18.99
N ASP A 188 14.60 -15.90 19.80
CA ASP A 188 15.24 -14.96 20.72
C ASP A 188 15.93 -13.82 19.98
N GLN A 189 16.54 -14.08 18.83
CA GLN A 189 17.15 -13.05 17.98
C GLN A 189 16.13 -12.16 17.29
N LEU A 190 14.98 -12.72 16.86
CA LEU A 190 13.95 -11.95 16.15
C LEU A 190 13.13 -11.01 17.06
N ASN A 191 12.93 -11.39 18.32
CA ASN A 191 12.07 -10.60 19.21
C ASN A 191 12.60 -9.19 19.49
N PRO A 192 13.89 -8.98 19.83
CA PRO A 192 14.47 -7.64 20.00
C PRO A 192 14.35 -6.81 18.71
N THR A 193 14.74 -7.37 17.57
CA THR A 193 14.63 -6.66 16.28
C THR A 193 13.20 -6.21 15.97
N ILE A 194 12.20 -7.07 16.25
CA ILE A 194 10.78 -6.69 16.07
C ILE A 194 10.38 -5.57 17.05
N ALA A 195 10.90 -5.58 18.28
CA ALA A 195 10.64 -4.54 19.26
C ALA A 195 11.22 -3.19 18.83
N GLU A 196 12.48 -3.17 18.41
CA GLU A 196 13.17 -1.98 17.88
C GLU A 196 12.45 -1.38 16.68
N LEU A 197 12.10 -2.21 15.68
CA LEU A 197 11.32 -1.77 14.51
C LEU A 197 9.92 -1.26 14.88
N THR A 198 9.32 -1.83 15.92
CA THR A 198 8.01 -1.37 16.40
C THR A 198 8.13 -0.01 17.05
N GLN A 199 9.14 0.18 17.90
CA GLN A 199 9.44 1.47 18.53
C GLN A 199 9.73 2.56 17.51
N ALA A 200 10.53 2.25 16.47
CA ALA A 200 10.78 3.19 15.38
C ALA A 200 9.49 3.60 14.66
N ILE A 201 8.58 2.65 14.40
CA ILE A 201 7.26 2.95 13.79
C ILE A 201 6.39 3.82 14.71
N GLU A 202 6.43 3.60 16.01
CA GLU A 202 5.70 4.40 17.00
C GLU A 202 6.23 5.84 17.02
N GLN A 203 7.54 6.03 17.01
CA GLN A 203 8.18 7.35 16.92
C GLN A 203 7.81 8.09 15.62
N GLU A 204 7.89 7.41 14.49
CA GLU A 204 7.51 8.00 13.19
C GLU A 204 6.02 8.36 13.14
N ALA A 205 5.15 7.56 13.75
CA ALA A 205 3.72 7.86 13.82
C ALA A 205 3.44 9.08 14.72
N GLU A 206 4.17 9.23 15.83
CA GLU A 206 4.07 10.40 16.70
C GLU A 206 4.61 11.68 16.05
N ASN A 207 5.61 11.57 15.18
CA ASN A 207 6.15 12.69 14.43
C ASN A 207 5.25 13.10 13.24
N CYS A 208 4.29 12.26 12.85
CA CYS A 208 3.39 12.50 11.72
C CYS A 208 2.03 13.01 12.21
N PRO A 209 1.67 14.31 11.98
CA PRO A 209 0.42 14.88 12.46
C PRO A 209 -0.83 14.15 11.96
N GLU A 210 -0.83 13.68 10.72
CA GLU A 210 -1.92 12.91 10.14
C GLU A 210 -2.07 11.56 10.84
N ALA A 211 -0.96 10.86 11.12
CA ALA A 211 -0.99 9.59 11.82
C ALA A 211 -1.52 9.76 13.26
N ARG A 212 -1.07 10.81 13.98
CA ARG A 212 -1.60 11.14 15.32
C ARG A 212 -3.10 11.36 15.30
N ARG A 213 -3.63 12.10 14.32
CA ARG A 213 -5.08 12.27 14.15
C ARG A 213 -5.80 10.93 13.96
N LEU A 214 -5.27 10.05 13.11
CA LEU A 214 -5.88 8.75 12.87
C LEU A 214 -5.82 7.83 14.11
N MET A 215 -4.79 7.95 14.93
CA MET A 215 -4.63 7.20 16.18
C MET A 215 -5.70 7.54 17.23
N THR A 216 -6.38 8.68 17.12
CA THR A 216 -7.52 9.02 17.98
C THR A 216 -8.71 8.07 17.76
N HIS A 217 -8.78 7.36 16.62
CA HIS A 217 -9.86 6.42 16.34
C HIS A 217 -9.66 5.12 17.13
N PRO A 218 -10.65 4.67 17.94
CA PRO A 218 -10.56 3.43 18.68
C PRO A 218 -10.26 2.22 17.79
N GLY A 219 -9.19 1.50 18.10
CA GLY A 219 -8.71 0.34 17.35
C GLY A 219 -7.66 0.65 16.27
N VAL A 220 -7.28 1.91 16.11
CA VAL A 220 -6.20 2.33 15.19
C VAL A 220 -4.97 2.70 16.02
N GLY A 221 -3.93 1.87 15.95
CA GLY A 221 -2.64 2.13 16.57
C GLY A 221 -1.63 2.70 15.56
N ALA A 222 -0.43 3.05 16.06
CA ALA A 222 0.66 3.68 15.31
C ALA A 222 0.96 2.99 13.96
N LEU A 223 1.12 1.66 13.99
CA LEU A 223 1.39 0.87 12.77
C LEU A 223 0.30 1.02 11.70
N THR A 224 -0.97 1.00 12.09
CA THR A 224 -2.09 1.13 11.14
C THR A 224 -2.23 2.56 10.64
N ALA A 225 -2.09 3.54 11.52
CA ALA A 225 -2.19 4.96 11.19
C ALA A 225 -1.07 5.37 10.22
N LEU A 226 0.19 5.08 10.57
CA LEU A 226 1.35 5.39 9.72
C LEU A 226 1.25 4.68 8.37
N ALA A 227 0.91 3.38 8.35
CA ALA A 227 0.72 2.64 7.11
C ALA A 227 -0.39 3.25 6.24
N PHE A 228 -1.49 3.71 6.84
CA PHE A 228 -2.57 4.36 6.11
C PHE A 228 -2.10 5.67 5.47
N VAL A 229 -1.47 6.56 6.23
CA VAL A 229 -0.94 7.84 5.72
C VAL A 229 0.06 7.61 4.60
N LEU A 230 1.05 6.75 4.81
CA LEU A 230 2.10 6.51 3.82
C LEU A 230 1.56 5.91 2.51
N ILE A 231 0.59 4.98 2.58
CA ILE A 231 0.07 4.27 1.40
C ILE A 231 -0.96 5.12 0.65
N ILE A 232 -1.82 5.84 1.36
CA ILE A 232 -2.79 6.74 0.74
C ILE A 232 -2.08 7.98 0.18
N GLY A 233 -1.07 8.50 0.88
CA GLY A 233 -0.39 9.73 0.49
C GLY A 233 -1.32 10.94 0.65
N ARG A 234 -1.54 11.68 -0.43
CA ARG A 234 -2.44 12.85 -0.42
C ARG A 234 -3.89 12.40 -0.54
N ALA A 235 -4.74 12.82 0.40
CA ALA A 235 -6.16 12.46 0.41
C ALA A 235 -6.92 13.04 -0.79
N GLU A 236 -6.47 14.17 -1.33
CA GLU A 236 -7.06 14.91 -2.47
C GLU A 236 -7.02 14.12 -3.78
N ARG A 237 -6.13 13.12 -3.87
CA ARG A 237 -6.06 12.18 -5.01
C ARG A 237 -7.37 11.40 -5.21
N PHE A 238 -8.19 11.31 -4.19
CA PHE A 238 -9.43 10.54 -4.19
C PHE A 238 -10.63 11.45 -3.96
N GLN A 239 -11.60 11.38 -4.84
CA GLN A 239 -12.80 12.21 -4.76
C GLN A 239 -13.77 11.73 -3.67
N CYS A 240 -13.79 10.42 -3.40
CA CYS A 240 -14.73 9.85 -2.43
C CYS A 240 -14.22 8.55 -1.79
N GLY A 241 -14.87 8.15 -0.70
CA GLY A 241 -14.52 6.92 0.02
C GLY A 241 -14.70 5.63 -0.79
N LYS A 242 -15.51 5.65 -1.89
CA LYS A 242 -15.60 4.49 -2.79
C LYS A 242 -14.30 4.23 -3.52
N GLN A 243 -13.61 5.28 -3.98
CA GLN A 243 -12.30 5.17 -4.64
C GLN A 243 -11.23 4.61 -3.67
N ILE A 244 -11.23 5.01 -2.40
CA ILE A 244 -10.36 4.42 -1.36
C ILE A 244 -10.62 2.92 -1.20
N ALA A 245 -11.87 2.51 -1.13
CA ALA A 245 -12.21 1.10 -1.00
C ALA A 245 -11.76 0.28 -2.22
N CYS A 246 -11.85 0.84 -3.44
CA CYS A 246 -11.34 0.25 -4.68
C CYS A 246 -9.81 0.18 -4.66
N TYR A 247 -9.14 1.29 -4.37
CA TYR A 247 -7.67 1.39 -4.30
C TYR A 247 -7.06 0.39 -3.32
N LEU A 248 -7.74 0.11 -2.21
CA LEU A 248 -7.34 -0.89 -1.23
C LEU A 248 -7.80 -2.31 -1.56
N GLY A 249 -8.54 -2.51 -2.63
CA GLY A 249 -9.07 -3.82 -3.01
C GLY A 249 -10.03 -4.43 -2.00
N LEU A 250 -10.78 -3.59 -1.26
CA LEU A 250 -11.81 -3.99 -0.28
C LEU A 250 -13.22 -3.98 -0.89
N VAL A 251 -13.34 -3.95 -2.21
CA VAL A 251 -14.58 -4.05 -2.95
C VAL A 251 -14.75 -5.45 -3.53
N PRO A 252 -15.98 -5.98 -3.65
CA PRO A 252 -16.22 -7.23 -4.33
C PRO A 252 -15.75 -7.20 -5.79
N LEU A 253 -15.20 -8.30 -6.26
CA LEU A 253 -15.08 -8.55 -7.70
C LEU A 253 -16.49 -8.68 -8.26
N GLU A 254 -16.77 -8.00 -9.35
CA GLU A 254 -18.05 -8.07 -10.04
C GLU A 254 -17.84 -8.71 -11.42
N ASP A 255 -18.57 -9.76 -11.68
CA ASP A 255 -18.62 -10.49 -12.95
C ASP A 255 -20.09 -10.57 -13.38
N SER A 256 -20.62 -9.42 -13.77
CA SER A 256 -22.03 -9.23 -14.11
C SER A 256 -22.21 -9.12 -15.63
N SER A 257 -23.20 -9.80 -16.18
CA SER A 257 -23.58 -9.69 -17.58
C SER A 257 -25.12 -9.59 -17.72
N GLY A 258 -25.59 -8.66 -18.53
CA GLY A 258 -27.03 -8.37 -18.66
C GLY A 258 -27.66 -8.01 -17.32
N GLU A 259 -28.80 -8.58 -17.01
CA GLU A 259 -29.50 -8.35 -15.73
C GLU A 259 -28.95 -9.16 -14.55
N ARG A 260 -28.04 -10.11 -14.79
CA ARG A 260 -27.55 -11.01 -13.77
C ARG A 260 -26.32 -10.43 -13.08
N ARG A 261 -26.49 -9.96 -11.84
CA ARG A 261 -25.40 -9.46 -11.00
C ARG A 261 -24.71 -10.58 -10.23
N ARG A 262 -23.41 -10.78 -10.48
CA ARG A 262 -22.57 -11.73 -9.75
C ARG A 262 -21.45 -11.02 -9.00
N LEU A 263 -21.46 -11.13 -7.66
CA LEU A 263 -20.44 -10.60 -6.79
C LEU A 263 -19.61 -11.73 -6.21
N GLY A 264 -18.28 -11.68 -6.41
CA GLY A 264 -17.31 -12.64 -5.91
C GLY A 264 -16.63 -12.20 -4.61
N HIS A 265 -15.43 -12.73 -4.38
CA HIS A 265 -14.54 -12.27 -3.31
C HIS A 265 -14.09 -10.83 -3.57
N ILE A 266 -13.42 -10.21 -2.60
CA ILE A 266 -12.80 -8.87 -2.80
C ILE A 266 -11.71 -8.93 -3.86
N THR A 267 -11.52 -7.81 -4.59
CA THR A 267 -10.54 -7.73 -5.71
C THR A 267 -9.10 -7.96 -5.25
N LYS A 268 -8.78 -7.66 -3.99
CA LYS A 268 -7.42 -7.76 -3.41
C LYS A 268 -6.36 -6.91 -4.13
N GLN A 269 -6.75 -6.00 -4.98
CA GLN A 269 -5.87 -5.02 -5.59
C GLN A 269 -5.22 -4.11 -4.54
N GLY A 270 -4.15 -3.42 -4.92
CA GLY A 270 -3.46 -2.48 -4.03
C GLY A 270 -2.68 -3.15 -2.88
N ASN A 271 -2.46 -2.44 -1.81
CA ASN A 271 -1.50 -2.81 -0.76
C ASN A 271 -2.03 -3.90 0.19
N ALA A 272 -1.40 -5.07 0.18
CA ALA A 272 -1.81 -6.23 0.99
C ALA A 272 -1.57 -6.01 2.50
N LEU A 273 -0.49 -5.31 2.88
CA LEU A 273 -0.18 -5.01 4.28
C LEU A 273 -1.26 -4.11 4.88
N LEU A 274 -1.62 -3.03 4.20
CA LEU A 274 -2.65 -2.11 4.71
C LEU A 274 -4.02 -2.79 4.81
N ARG A 275 -4.39 -3.64 3.84
CA ARG A 275 -5.63 -4.44 3.97
C ARG A 275 -5.62 -5.31 5.21
N PHE A 276 -4.50 -6.00 5.49
CA PHE A 276 -4.35 -6.83 6.69
C PHE A 276 -4.51 -5.99 7.96
N LEU A 277 -3.78 -4.87 8.06
CA LEU A 277 -3.83 -3.98 9.22
C LEU A 277 -5.24 -3.41 9.46
N LEU A 278 -5.94 -3.02 8.39
CA LEU A 278 -7.31 -2.52 8.48
C LEU A 278 -8.30 -3.59 8.97
N VAL A 279 -8.11 -4.86 8.57
CA VAL A 279 -8.94 -5.97 9.07
C VAL A 279 -8.71 -6.18 10.57
N GLU A 280 -7.47 -6.16 11.02
CA GLU A 280 -7.13 -6.30 12.44
C GLU A 280 -7.64 -5.11 13.25
N ALA A 281 -7.41 -3.88 12.81
CA ALA A 281 -7.88 -2.67 13.45
C ALA A 281 -9.42 -2.63 13.53
N ALA A 282 -10.12 -3.02 12.47
CA ALA A 282 -11.58 -3.07 12.45
C ALA A 282 -12.14 -4.08 13.47
N GLN A 283 -11.45 -5.19 13.75
CA GLN A 283 -11.86 -6.13 14.78
C GLN A 283 -11.73 -5.54 16.20
N VAL A 284 -10.71 -4.72 16.44
CA VAL A 284 -10.57 -3.96 17.69
C VAL A 284 -11.68 -2.91 17.77
N THR A 285 -11.91 -2.14 16.73
CA THR A 285 -13.00 -1.14 16.65
C THR A 285 -14.37 -1.77 16.96
N VAL A 286 -14.66 -2.94 16.40
CA VAL A 286 -15.91 -3.69 16.66
C VAL A 286 -16.03 -4.07 18.13
N ARG A 287 -14.95 -4.39 18.82
CA ARG A 287 -14.97 -4.72 20.25
C ARG A 287 -15.16 -3.50 21.13
N THR A 288 -14.63 -2.35 20.75
CA THR A 288 -14.62 -1.13 21.56
C THR A 288 -15.84 -0.24 21.33
N ILE A 289 -16.39 -0.19 20.10
CA ILE A 289 -17.50 0.72 19.75
C ILE A 289 -18.82 -0.04 19.61
N PRO A 290 -19.82 0.18 20.48
CA PRO A 290 -21.09 -0.56 20.46
C PRO A 290 -21.82 -0.52 19.11
N GLN A 291 -21.88 0.64 18.46
CA GLN A 291 -22.52 0.80 17.15
C GLN A 291 -21.85 -0.04 16.04
N TRP A 292 -20.51 -0.22 16.09
CA TRP A 292 -19.79 -1.06 15.16
C TRP A 292 -20.02 -2.53 15.47
N ARG A 293 -20.12 -2.88 16.75
CA ARG A 293 -20.43 -4.23 17.21
C ARG A 293 -21.80 -4.69 16.68
N SER A 294 -22.85 -3.87 16.86
CA SER A 294 -24.18 -4.17 16.34
C SER A 294 -24.18 -4.41 14.83
N LYS A 295 -23.58 -3.49 14.05
CA LYS A 295 -23.47 -3.64 12.60
C LYS A 295 -22.67 -4.88 12.17
N TYR A 296 -21.60 -5.20 12.88
CA TYR A 296 -20.82 -6.41 12.63
C TYR A 296 -21.65 -7.68 12.82
N PHE A 297 -22.34 -7.81 13.94
CA PHE A 297 -23.15 -8.99 14.22
C PHE A 297 -24.31 -9.15 13.21
N HIS A 298 -24.98 -8.07 12.87
CA HIS A 298 -26.03 -8.10 11.84
C HIS A 298 -25.49 -8.59 10.49
N LEU A 299 -24.32 -8.11 10.05
CA LEU A 299 -23.67 -8.58 8.83
C LEU A 299 -23.18 -10.03 8.96
N ALA A 300 -22.64 -10.41 10.12
CA ALA A 300 -22.15 -11.75 10.35
C ALA A 300 -23.24 -12.82 10.30
N MET A 301 -24.43 -12.51 10.80
CA MET A 301 -25.59 -13.38 10.72
C MET A 301 -26.08 -13.56 9.27
N ARG A 302 -26.10 -12.49 8.48
CA ARG A 302 -26.62 -12.52 7.10
C ARG A 302 -25.61 -13.06 6.08
N ARG A 303 -24.32 -12.80 6.22
CA ARG A 303 -23.27 -13.03 5.21
C ARG A 303 -22.07 -13.81 5.71
N GLY A 304 -22.07 -14.18 6.99
CA GLY A 304 -20.96 -14.89 7.63
C GLY A 304 -19.85 -13.96 8.15
N ARG A 305 -19.10 -14.47 9.14
CA ARG A 305 -18.08 -13.71 9.90
C ARG A 305 -16.93 -13.18 9.02
N LYS A 306 -16.50 -13.93 8.00
CA LYS A 306 -15.39 -13.52 7.12
C LYS A 306 -15.76 -12.27 6.31
N ILE A 307 -16.96 -12.24 5.74
CA ILE A 307 -17.46 -11.09 4.95
C ILE A 307 -17.69 -9.90 5.88
N ALA A 308 -18.27 -10.12 7.06
CA ALA A 308 -18.50 -9.05 8.03
C ALA A 308 -17.19 -8.34 8.45
N LYS A 309 -16.10 -9.09 8.72
CA LYS A 309 -14.78 -8.51 9.04
C LYS A 309 -14.28 -7.57 7.95
N VAL A 310 -14.34 -8.01 6.70
CA VAL A 310 -13.88 -7.22 5.55
C VAL A 310 -14.77 -6.00 5.32
N ALA A 311 -16.07 -6.12 5.51
CA ALA A 311 -17.00 -5.00 5.42
C ALA A 311 -16.71 -3.93 6.49
N MET A 312 -16.37 -4.36 7.73
CA MET A 312 -15.93 -3.43 8.77
C MET A 312 -14.59 -2.77 8.44
N ALA A 313 -13.62 -3.52 7.88
CA ALA A 313 -12.35 -2.97 7.43
C ALA A 313 -12.55 -1.91 6.32
N ARG A 314 -13.42 -2.17 5.34
CA ARG A 314 -13.80 -1.20 4.32
C ARG A 314 -14.41 0.07 4.94
N LYS A 315 -15.33 -0.09 5.89
CA LYS A 315 -15.94 1.04 6.60
C LYS A 315 -14.90 1.84 7.38
N LEU A 316 -13.94 1.17 8.04
CA LEU A 316 -12.84 1.82 8.74
C LEU A 316 -11.96 2.61 7.76
N ALA A 317 -11.56 2.00 6.65
CA ALA A 317 -10.74 2.66 5.63
C ALA A 317 -11.38 3.96 5.11
N VAL A 318 -12.70 3.94 4.83
CA VAL A 318 -13.44 5.13 4.40
C VAL A 318 -13.48 6.18 5.52
N ARG A 319 -13.64 5.77 6.78
CA ARG A 319 -13.63 6.71 7.90
C ARG A 319 -12.27 7.36 8.09
N LEU A 320 -11.19 6.59 8.07
CA LEU A 320 -9.83 7.12 8.17
C LEU A 320 -9.49 8.06 7.02
N PHE A 321 -9.96 7.77 5.81
CA PHE A 321 -9.83 8.68 4.68
C PHE A 321 -10.48 10.03 4.94
N TRP A 322 -11.70 10.05 5.46
CA TRP A 322 -12.38 11.31 5.76
C TRP A 322 -11.72 12.05 6.93
N MET A 323 -11.22 11.34 7.94
CA MET A 323 -10.42 11.95 9.01
C MET A 323 -9.17 12.64 8.43
N MET A 324 -8.48 11.99 7.49
CA MET A 324 -7.30 12.53 6.85
C MET A 324 -7.64 13.73 5.95
N ARG A 325 -8.68 13.62 5.12
CA ARG A 325 -9.08 14.65 4.15
C ARG A 325 -9.61 15.93 4.79
N GLN A 326 -10.37 15.81 5.89
CA GLN A 326 -10.96 16.92 6.61
C GLN A 326 -10.10 17.38 7.80
N GLU A 327 -8.95 16.77 7.98
CA GLU A 327 -8.06 16.99 9.12
C GLU A 327 -8.74 16.81 10.50
N TRP A 328 -9.74 15.96 10.58
CA TRP A 328 -10.53 15.72 11.76
C TRP A 328 -9.95 14.62 12.66
N ASN A 329 -10.06 14.81 13.97
CA ASN A 329 -9.89 13.75 14.95
C ASN A 329 -11.18 12.90 15.07
N TYR A 330 -11.14 11.84 15.87
CA TYR A 330 -12.28 10.94 16.01
C TYR A 330 -13.52 11.62 16.61
N GLU A 331 -13.38 12.54 17.56
CA GLU A 331 -14.49 13.29 18.17
C GLU A 331 -15.20 14.18 17.16
N GLN A 332 -14.42 14.87 16.33
CA GLN A 332 -14.96 15.69 15.26
C GLN A 332 -15.74 14.87 14.24
N VAL A 333 -15.22 13.67 13.88
CA VAL A 333 -15.97 12.74 13.01
C VAL A 333 -17.28 12.27 13.66
N GLN A 334 -17.31 12.10 14.97
CA GLN A 334 -18.57 11.75 15.66
C GLN A 334 -19.59 12.89 15.63
N LYS A 335 -19.14 14.13 15.77
CA LYS A 335 -20.01 15.32 15.77
C LYS A 335 -20.51 15.68 14.37
N PHE A 336 -19.61 15.69 13.39
CA PHE A 336 -19.88 16.25 12.06
C PHE A 336 -19.95 15.19 10.94
N GLY A 337 -19.42 14.00 11.19
CA GLY A 337 -19.16 12.99 10.16
C GLY A 337 -20.21 11.89 10.02
N SER A 338 -21.38 11.97 10.68
CA SER A 338 -22.41 10.92 10.64
C SER A 338 -22.96 10.67 9.21
N HIS A 339 -22.87 11.66 8.35
CA HIS A 339 -23.39 11.64 6.97
C HIS A 339 -22.29 11.69 5.89
N VAL A 340 -21.04 11.96 6.25
CA VAL A 340 -19.94 12.06 5.29
C VAL A 340 -19.66 10.69 4.65
N GLY A 341 -19.81 10.61 3.34
CA GLY A 341 -19.53 9.41 2.53
C GLY A 341 -20.73 8.47 2.32
N GLN A 342 -21.94 8.85 2.71
CA GLN A 342 -23.15 8.14 2.27
C GLN A 342 -23.58 8.59 0.87
N PRO A 343 -24.02 7.68 -0.03
CA PRO A 343 -24.38 8.03 -1.40
C PRO A 343 -25.52 9.02 -1.53
N GLU A 344 -26.37 9.10 -0.52
CA GLU A 344 -27.61 9.88 -0.50
C GLU A 344 -27.41 11.36 -0.11
N ASN A 345 -26.25 11.75 0.41
CA ASN A 345 -26.02 13.12 0.90
C ASN A 345 -25.06 13.92 0.01
N ARG A 346 -25.29 13.96 -1.29
CA ARG A 346 -24.66 14.97 -2.16
C ARG A 346 -25.12 16.41 -1.83
N HIS A 347 -26.27 16.56 -1.19
CA HIS A 347 -26.84 17.86 -0.81
C HIS A 347 -26.36 18.41 0.55
N GLY A 348 -25.95 17.57 1.49
CA GLY A 348 -25.51 18.02 2.83
C GLY A 348 -24.19 18.80 2.88
N VAL A 349 -23.37 18.75 1.81
CA VAL A 349 -22.13 19.55 1.72
C VAL A 349 -22.42 20.97 1.24
N GLN A 350 -23.52 21.19 0.50
CA GLN A 350 -23.92 22.54 0.04
C GLN A 350 -24.61 23.33 1.16
N GLU A 351 -25.42 22.71 1.99
CA GLU A 351 -26.11 23.41 3.09
C GLU A 351 -25.13 23.93 4.18
N ASN A 352 -24.02 23.22 4.44
CA ASN A 352 -23.03 23.69 5.41
C ASN A 352 -22.18 24.89 4.91
N THR A 353 -22.11 25.07 3.58
CA THR A 353 -21.38 26.23 3.00
C THR A 353 -22.23 27.48 3.01
N GLU A 354 -23.55 27.35 2.89
CA GLU A 354 -24.49 28.48 2.95
C GLU A 354 -24.69 29.01 4.38
N LEU A 355 -24.58 28.14 5.40
CA LEU A 355 -24.64 28.58 6.80
C LEU A 355 -23.41 29.39 7.24
N LEU A 356 -22.28 29.28 6.55
CA LEU A 356 -21.07 30.07 6.82
C LEU A 356 -21.02 31.40 6.02
N THR A 357 -21.84 31.53 4.96
CA THR A 357 -21.89 32.75 4.15
C THR A 357 -23.08 33.69 4.48
N GLY A 358 -24.03 33.23 5.31
CA GLY A 358 -25.23 33.97 5.71
C GLY A 358 -25.07 35.01 6.84
N ALA A 359 -23.85 35.17 7.39
CA ALA A 359 -23.61 36.05 8.54
C ALA A 359 -23.01 37.43 8.18
N SER A 360 -23.11 37.87 6.93
CA SER A 360 -22.66 39.21 6.55
C SER A 360 -23.53 39.90 5.51
N ARG A 361 -24.82 40.14 5.84
CA ARG A 361 -25.62 41.17 5.21
C ARG A 361 -26.83 41.53 6.11
N SER A 362 -26.60 42.40 7.07
CA SER A 362 -27.58 43.35 7.59
C SER A 362 -26.88 44.36 8.45
N SER A 363 -26.49 45.45 7.85
CA SER A 363 -26.63 46.83 8.30
C SER A 363 -26.09 47.75 7.20
#